data_c85fb54608bde3cd447720022d732896
#
_entry.id   c85fb54608bde3cd447720022d732896
#
_cell.length_a   1.000
_cell.length_b   1.000
_cell.length_c   1.000
_cell.angle_alpha   90.00
_cell.angle_beta   90.00
_cell.angle_gamma   90.00
#
_symmetry.space_group_name_H-M   'P 1'
#
loop_
_entity.id
_entity.type
_entity.pdbx_description
1 polymer ?
#
loop_
_entity_poly.entity_id
_entity_poly.type
_entity_poly.pdbx_seq_one_letter_code
_entity_poly.pdbx_strand_id
1 'polypeptide(L)'
;FARLGRPWQDAQWLSLHGRDPAPLAQRLQQRPSALAVLTDPSRGGVDEVRQSLRSSGLESAYALWLCESLGHSSERVQRLAPCQATPSDLHPLHLVVLLAEAQAAPPADQLPLFGLEDGVFLQHSDRPGLMTKREVRIQLLAELNLPARGVLWDLGAGTGSVGLEALRLRPQLQLLCIEQRSGGSPLIAANAARLGVQPAAVLEGDAMEELPNLPAALAAPDRVLIGGGGRKRRALLEQVIQRMAPKGEVVIPLATLEALAELKPVLEAAKYSVKVSQQQAWRGQPLADGTRLAPMNPVLILKGSAPRQDGA
;
A
#
# COMPACT_ATOMS: atom_id res chain seq x y z
N PHE A 1 -7.98 -1.50 26.80
CA PHE A 1 -8.71 -2.30 25.80
C PHE A 1 -10.08 -2.75 26.31
N ALA A 2 -10.21 -3.18 27.56
CA ALA A 2 -11.50 -3.59 28.15
C ALA A 2 -12.59 -2.49 28.01
N ARG A 3 -12.26 -1.21 28.23
CA ARG A 3 -13.17 -0.07 28.06
C ARG A 3 -13.61 0.15 26.61
N LEU A 4 -12.87 -0.40 25.65
CA LEU A 4 -13.15 -0.30 24.21
C LEU A 4 -13.81 -1.56 23.65
N GLY A 5 -14.16 -2.55 24.52
CA GLY A 5 -14.72 -3.82 24.09
C GLY A 5 -13.81 -4.64 23.16
N ARG A 6 -12.48 -4.48 23.30
CA ARG A 6 -11.50 -5.15 22.45
C ARG A 6 -10.62 -6.10 23.25
N PRO A 7 -10.29 -7.27 22.70
CA PRO A 7 -9.30 -8.15 23.29
C PRO A 7 -7.94 -7.46 23.32
N TRP A 8 -7.16 -7.74 24.35
CA TRP A 8 -5.83 -7.15 24.51
C TRP A 8 -4.70 -8.09 24.06
N GLN A 9 -5.00 -9.35 23.81
CA GLN A 9 -4.02 -10.40 23.50
C GLN A 9 -3.19 -10.09 22.26
N ASP A 10 -3.80 -9.52 21.23
CA ASP A 10 -3.14 -9.14 19.98
C ASP A 10 -2.75 -7.65 19.94
N ALA A 11 -2.97 -6.94 21.05
CA ALA A 11 -2.64 -5.54 21.16
C ALA A 11 -1.13 -5.35 21.37
N GLN A 12 -0.57 -4.38 20.66
CA GLN A 12 0.77 -3.90 20.89
C GLN A 12 0.76 -2.67 21.80
N TRP A 13 1.89 -2.37 22.40
CA TRP A 13 2.05 -1.16 23.19
C TRP A 13 3.41 -0.52 22.93
N LEU A 14 3.46 0.79 23.07
CA LEU A 14 4.66 1.58 22.91
C LEU A 14 4.66 2.74 23.91
N SER A 15 5.79 3.02 24.53
CA SER A 15 5.97 4.22 25.34
C SER A 15 6.82 5.23 24.60
N LEU A 16 6.27 6.43 24.44
CA LEU A 16 6.97 7.61 23.95
C LEU A 16 7.44 8.53 25.08
N HIS A 17 7.01 8.26 26.33
CA HIS A 17 7.35 9.10 27.48
C HIS A 17 8.86 9.14 27.70
N GLY A 18 9.45 10.33 27.55
CA GLY A 18 10.89 10.53 27.62
C GLY A 18 11.70 9.88 26.49
N ARG A 19 11.07 9.40 25.41
CA ARG A 19 11.71 8.64 24.34
C ARG A 19 11.55 9.27 22.97
N ASP A 20 12.36 8.84 22.01
CA ASP A 20 12.23 9.20 20.60
C ASP A 20 10.93 8.62 20.00
N PRO A 21 10.12 9.39 19.26
CA PRO A 21 8.91 8.92 18.57
C PRO A 21 9.18 8.02 17.36
N ALA A 22 10.41 7.88 16.88
CA ALA A 22 10.74 7.06 15.71
C ALA A 22 10.17 5.63 15.73
N PRO A 23 10.17 4.91 16.89
CA PRO A 23 9.60 3.57 16.95
C PRO A 23 8.09 3.55 16.62
N LEU A 24 7.35 4.65 16.85
CA LEU A 24 5.92 4.72 16.53
C LEU A 24 5.68 4.60 15.02
N ALA A 25 6.40 5.37 14.23
CA ALA A 25 6.26 5.29 12.78
C ALA A 25 6.63 3.89 12.23
N GLN A 26 7.67 3.28 12.78
CA GLN A 26 8.06 1.91 12.43
C GLN A 26 6.96 0.89 12.79
N ARG A 27 6.33 1.04 13.96
CA ARG A 27 5.17 0.22 14.36
C ARG A 27 3.98 0.44 13.44
N LEU A 28 3.67 1.68 13.10
CA LEU A 28 2.57 2.01 12.20
C LEU A 28 2.76 1.40 10.79
N GLN A 29 3.98 1.28 10.30
CA GLN A 29 4.26 0.58 9.04
C GLN A 29 3.85 -0.89 9.07
N GLN A 30 3.90 -1.53 10.24
CA GLN A 30 3.47 -2.91 10.43
C GLN A 30 1.94 -3.06 10.52
N ARG A 31 1.19 -1.95 10.60
CA ARG A 31 -0.28 -1.92 10.65
C ARG A 31 -0.88 -2.79 11.77
N PRO A 32 -0.46 -2.64 13.04
CA PRO A 32 -1.04 -3.43 14.12
C PRO A 32 -2.55 -3.22 14.21
N SER A 33 -3.29 -4.28 14.54
CA SER A 33 -4.75 -4.22 14.74
C SER A 33 -5.16 -3.33 15.89
N ALA A 34 -4.31 -3.28 16.93
CA ALA A 34 -4.48 -2.42 18.10
C ALA A 34 -3.12 -2.01 18.66
N LEU A 35 -2.94 -0.72 18.95
CA LEU A 35 -1.71 -0.17 19.50
C LEU A 35 -2.03 0.84 20.60
N ALA A 36 -1.58 0.56 21.83
CA ALA A 36 -1.60 1.53 22.92
C ALA A 36 -0.30 2.32 22.94
N VAL A 37 -0.40 3.64 22.97
CA VAL A 37 0.74 4.56 22.99
C VAL A 37 0.71 5.36 24.28
N LEU A 38 1.70 5.17 25.12
CA LEU A 38 1.94 6.01 26.28
C LEU A 38 2.61 7.31 25.78
N THR A 39 1.87 8.37 25.77
CA THR A 39 2.32 9.67 25.23
C THR A 39 3.18 10.45 26.22
N ASP A 40 3.89 11.44 25.73
CA ASP A 40 4.62 12.40 26.55
C ASP A 40 3.97 13.80 26.38
N PRO A 41 3.25 14.28 27.40
CA PRO A 41 2.60 15.60 27.32
C PRO A 41 3.58 16.75 27.04
N SER A 42 4.84 16.63 27.50
CA SER A 42 5.87 17.65 27.31
C SER A 42 6.41 17.72 25.88
N ARG A 43 6.12 16.70 25.06
CA ARG A 43 6.61 16.55 23.69
C ARG A 43 5.50 16.48 22.65
N GLY A 44 4.35 17.05 22.92
CA GLY A 44 3.23 17.08 21.97
C GLY A 44 2.13 16.05 22.23
N GLY A 45 2.36 15.03 23.08
CA GLY A 45 1.30 14.15 23.56
C GLY A 45 0.49 13.47 22.44
N VAL A 46 -0.80 13.74 22.41
CA VAL A 46 -1.75 13.21 21.40
C VAL A 46 -1.42 13.68 19.99
N ASP A 47 -0.98 14.93 19.85
CA ASP A 47 -0.71 15.53 18.55
C ASP A 47 0.54 14.94 17.89
N GLU A 48 1.52 14.48 18.66
CA GLU A 48 2.65 13.71 18.16
C GLU A 48 2.20 12.39 17.52
N VAL A 49 1.25 11.68 18.15
CA VAL A 49 0.66 10.46 17.59
C VAL A 49 -0.10 10.75 16.29
N ARG A 50 -0.88 11.82 16.26
CA ARG A 50 -1.58 12.26 15.05
C ARG A 50 -0.63 12.61 13.92
N GLN A 51 0.42 13.36 14.21
CA GLN A 51 1.42 13.73 13.22
C GLN A 51 2.12 12.50 12.66
N SER A 52 2.41 11.50 13.51
CA SER A 52 2.97 10.22 13.07
C SER A 52 2.01 9.44 12.15
N LEU A 53 0.70 9.45 12.44
CA LEU A 53 -0.31 8.87 11.55
C LEU A 53 -0.36 9.58 10.19
N ARG A 54 -0.36 10.92 10.18
CA ARG A 54 -0.36 11.73 8.95
C ARG A 54 0.87 11.45 8.11
N SER A 55 2.05 11.56 8.70
CA SER A 55 3.31 11.34 8.00
C SER A 55 3.46 9.91 7.46
N SER A 56 2.73 8.96 8.05
CA SER A 56 2.66 7.58 7.58
C SER A 56 1.56 7.34 6.53
N GLY A 57 0.69 8.33 6.26
CA GLY A 57 -0.46 8.17 5.37
C GLY A 57 -1.52 7.22 5.91
N LEU A 58 -1.70 7.17 7.23
CA LEU A 58 -2.53 6.17 7.91
C LEU A 58 -3.71 6.73 8.71
N GLU A 59 -4.01 8.04 8.62
CA GLU A 59 -5.12 8.63 9.37
C GLU A 59 -6.46 7.94 9.10
N SER A 60 -6.73 7.56 7.85
CA SER A 60 -7.97 6.88 7.46
C SER A 60 -8.01 5.38 7.82
N ALA A 61 -6.92 4.84 8.36
CA ALA A 61 -6.82 3.42 8.70
C ALA A 61 -7.01 3.14 10.19
N TYR A 62 -6.99 4.18 11.03
CA TYR A 62 -7.07 4.03 12.48
C TYR A 62 -8.13 4.94 13.09
N ALA A 63 -8.88 4.37 14.04
CA ALA A 63 -9.62 5.16 15.02
C ALA A 63 -8.68 5.51 16.17
N LEU A 64 -8.62 6.79 16.55
CA LEU A 64 -7.84 7.28 17.67
C LEU A 64 -8.74 7.45 18.90
N TRP A 65 -8.40 6.76 19.96
CA TRP A 65 -9.07 6.86 21.25
C TRP A 65 -8.16 7.49 22.28
N LEU A 66 -8.65 8.51 22.94
CA LEU A 66 -7.99 9.16 24.08
C LEU A 66 -8.54 8.54 25.37
N CYS A 67 -7.64 8.02 26.20
CA CYS A 67 -7.98 7.38 27.46
C CYS A 67 -7.26 8.13 28.59
N GLU A 68 -8.02 8.75 29.48
CA GLU A 68 -7.52 9.58 30.57
C GLU A 68 -7.90 8.99 31.91
N SER A 69 -7.00 9.09 32.87
CA SER A 69 -7.21 8.69 34.28
C SER A 69 -7.86 7.31 34.46
N LEU A 70 -7.45 6.33 33.64
CA LEU A 70 -8.05 4.99 33.66
C LEU A 70 -8.02 4.39 35.07
N GLY A 71 -9.17 3.90 35.52
CA GLY A 71 -9.36 3.31 36.85
C GLY A 71 -9.65 4.33 37.97
N HIS A 72 -9.67 5.64 37.67
CA HIS A 72 -10.05 6.68 38.61
C HIS A 72 -11.50 7.13 38.43
N SER A 73 -12.04 7.85 39.40
CA SER A 73 -13.40 8.42 39.31
C SER A 73 -13.55 9.47 38.19
N SER A 74 -12.42 10.06 37.76
CA SER A 74 -12.32 11.02 36.67
C SER A 74 -11.96 10.36 35.31
N GLU A 75 -12.15 9.05 35.19
CA GLU A 75 -11.87 8.32 33.95
C GLU A 75 -12.66 8.89 32.78
N ARG A 76 -11.98 9.19 31.68
CA ARG A 76 -12.58 9.62 30.43
C ARG A 76 -12.00 8.82 29.27
N VAL A 77 -12.88 8.22 28.48
CA VAL A 77 -12.52 7.48 27.25
C VAL A 77 -13.32 8.06 26.11
N GLN A 78 -12.65 8.64 25.12
CA GLN A 78 -13.31 9.30 24.00
C GLN A 78 -12.62 9.00 22.68
N ARG A 79 -13.41 8.86 21.61
CA ARG A 79 -12.90 8.79 20.25
C ARG A 79 -12.67 10.20 19.74
N LEU A 80 -11.49 10.48 19.21
CA LEU A 80 -11.18 11.74 18.55
C LEU A 80 -11.30 11.57 17.04
N ALA A 81 -12.07 12.46 16.40
CA ALA A 81 -12.11 12.53 14.94
C ALA A 81 -10.76 13.05 14.39
N PRO A 82 -10.37 12.72 13.15
CA PRO A 82 -9.11 13.16 12.55
C PRO A 82 -8.90 14.68 12.60
N CYS A 83 -9.96 15.46 12.37
CA CYS A 83 -9.91 16.94 12.37
C CYS A 83 -10.27 17.57 13.73
N GLN A 84 -10.62 16.77 14.75
CA GLN A 84 -11.01 17.28 16.06
C GLN A 84 -9.77 17.76 16.83
N ALA A 85 -9.79 18.98 17.36
CA ALA A 85 -8.71 19.47 18.21
C ALA A 85 -8.53 18.58 19.44
N THR A 86 -7.30 18.47 19.92
CA THR A 86 -7.02 17.85 21.22
C THR A 86 -7.68 18.67 22.32
N PRO A 87 -8.39 18.05 23.29
CA PRO A 87 -9.00 18.77 24.38
C PRO A 87 -7.98 19.61 25.15
N SER A 88 -8.33 20.87 25.42
CA SER A 88 -7.47 21.82 26.17
C SER A 88 -7.35 21.44 27.65
N ASP A 89 -8.31 20.69 28.18
CA ASP A 89 -8.38 20.18 29.56
C ASP A 89 -7.80 18.78 29.72
N LEU A 90 -6.89 18.37 28.82
CA LEU A 90 -6.29 17.06 28.79
C LEU A 90 -5.57 16.73 30.10
N HIS A 91 -5.98 15.63 30.74
CA HIS A 91 -5.33 15.17 31.96
C HIS A 91 -3.91 14.69 31.68
N PRO A 92 -2.89 15.03 32.49
CA PRO A 92 -1.51 14.57 32.26
C PRO A 92 -1.38 13.04 32.20
N LEU A 93 -2.16 12.31 32.99
CA LEU A 93 -2.23 10.87 32.96
C LEU A 93 -3.17 10.40 31.87
N HIS A 94 -2.66 10.31 30.65
CA HIS A 94 -3.42 9.81 29.49
C HIS A 94 -2.58 8.91 28.58
N LEU A 95 -3.25 8.12 27.79
CA LEU A 95 -2.68 7.34 26.71
C LEU A 95 -3.59 7.39 25.47
N VAL A 96 -3.01 7.11 24.34
CA VAL A 96 -3.74 6.98 23.08
C VAL A 96 -3.85 5.51 22.71
N VAL A 97 -5.04 5.07 22.31
CA VAL A 97 -5.24 3.76 21.71
C VAL A 97 -5.62 3.95 20.24
N LEU A 98 -4.83 3.35 19.37
CA LEU A 98 -5.10 3.25 17.94
C LEU A 98 -5.72 1.89 17.66
N LEU A 99 -6.92 1.88 17.09
CA LEU A 99 -7.57 0.66 16.62
C LEU A 99 -7.61 0.69 15.09
N ALA A 100 -7.16 -0.38 14.45
CA ALA A 100 -7.29 -0.53 13.00
C ALA A 100 -8.77 -0.68 12.66
N GLU A 101 -9.37 0.42 12.26
CA GLU A 101 -10.73 0.49 11.76
C GLU A 101 -10.67 1.17 10.39
N ALA A 102 -11.10 0.43 9.37
CA ALA A 102 -11.29 1.05 8.07
C ALA A 102 -12.39 2.11 8.20
N GLN A 103 -12.00 3.37 8.23
CA GLN A 103 -12.97 4.46 8.14
C GLN A 103 -13.71 4.36 6.81
N ALA A 104 -14.95 4.82 6.77
CA ALA A 104 -15.66 4.98 5.51
C ALA A 104 -14.75 5.77 4.56
N ALA A 105 -14.48 5.22 3.37
CA ALA A 105 -13.73 5.98 2.39
C ALA A 105 -14.51 7.24 2.05
N PRO A 106 -13.84 8.38 1.85
CA PRO A 106 -14.50 9.51 1.22
C PRO A 106 -15.14 9.06 -0.10
N PRO A 107 -16.23 9.70 -0.56
CA PRO A 107 -16.76 9.45 -1.88
C PRO A 107 -15.66 9.44 -2.93
N ALA A 108 -15.73 8.53 -3.91
CA ALA A 108 -14.65 8.29 -4.86
C ALA A 108 -14.29 9.53 -5.68
N ASP A 109 -15.24 10.42 -5.92
CA ASP A 109 -15.08 11.72 -6.59
C ASP A 109 -14.35 12.77 -5.74
N GLN A 110 -14.32 12.61 -4.41
CA GLN A 110 -13.58 13.47 -3.49
C GLN A 110 -12.16 12.98 -3.24
N LEU A 111 -11.81 11.77 -3.67
CA LEU A 111 -10.45 11.27 -3.58
C LEU A 111 -9.54 11.93 -4.62
N PRO A 112 -8.26 12.17 -4.32
CA PRO A 112 -7.28 12.54 -5.34
C PRO A 112 -7.34 11.58 -6.53
N LEU A 113 -7.04 12.07 -7.73
CA LEU A 113 -7.07 11.25 -8.95
C LEU A 113 -6.14 10.03 -8.84
N PHE A 114 -4.94 10.22 -8.29
CA PHE A 114 -3.95 9.19 -8.01
C PHE A 114 -3.04 9.60 -6.85
N GLY A 115 -2.15 8.72 -6.44
CA GLY A 115 -1.27 8.97 -5.30
C GLY A 115 -2.04 8.95 -3.98
N LEU A 116 -3.02 8.06 -3.88
CA LEU A 116 -3.84 7.91 -2.69
C LEU A 116 -2.99 7.50 -1.49
N GLU A 117 -3.38 7.98 -0.31
CA GLU A 117 -2.73 7.57 0.93
C GLU A 117 -2.88 6.08 1.18
N ASP A 118 -1.87 5.47 1.79
CA ASP A 118 -1.85 4.03 2.06
C ASP A 118 -3.03 3.58 2.94
N GLY A 119 -3.52 4.47 3.80
CA GLY A 119 -4.65 4.23 4.68
C GLY A 119 -6.00 4.08 3.98
N VAL A 120 -6.13 4.58 2.76
CA VAL A 120 -7.35 4.44 1.96
C VAL A 120 -7.63 2.98 1.61
N PHE A 121 -6.58 2.17 1.44
CA PHE A 121 -6.71 0.77 1.03
C PHE A 121 -6.93 -0.16 2.22
N LEU A 122 -7.92 -1.03 2.10
CA LEU A 122 -8.07 -2.21 2.96
C LEU A 122 -6.87 -3.14 2.76
N GLN A 123 -6.54 -3.91 3.78
CA GLN A 123 -5.34 -4.74 3.80
C GLN A 123 -5.67 -6.17 4.22
N HIS A 124 -4.80 -7.11 3.87
CA HIS A 124 -4.86 -8.46 4.40
C HIS A 124 -4.68 -8.45 5.93
N SER A 125 -5.52 -9.16 6.63
CA SER A 125 -5.50 -9.25 8.09
C SER A 125 -4.29 -10.02 8.62
N ASP A 126 -3.83 -11.02 7.88
CA ASP A 126 -2.69 -11.88 8.23
C ASP A 126 -1.33 -11.22 7.94
N ARG A 127 -1.29 -10.23 7.04
CA ARG A 127 -0.07 -9.46 6.73
C ARG A 127 -0.39 -7.97 6.53
N PRO A 128 -0.78 -7.30 7.58
CA PRO A 128 -1.03 -5.86 7.52
C PRO A 128 0.27 -5.12 7.12
N GLY A 129 0.11 -4.07 6.34
CA GLY A 129 1.24 -3.28 5.83
C GLY A 129 1.93 -3.83 4.58
N LEU A 130 1.62 -5.05 4.15
CA LEU A 130 2.14 -5.62 2.90
C LEU A 130 1.38 -5.05 1.70
N MET A 131 1.80 -3.90 1.25
CA MET A 131 1.29 -3.25 0.04
C MET A 131 2.35 -2.32 -0.54
N THR A 132 2.23 -2.01 -1.82
CA THR A 132 3.06 -1.00 -2.48
C THR A 132 2.77 0.38 -1.89
N LYS A 133 3.78 1.01 -1.31
CA LYS A 133 3.65 2.32 -0.67
C LYS A 133 3.39 3.42 -1.69
N ARG A 134 2.70 4.49 -1.26
CA ARG A 134 2.27 5.61 -2.10
C ARG A 134 3.37 6.12 -3.04
N GLU A 135 4.57 6.37 -2.54
CA GLU A 135 5.67 6.94 -3.32
C GLU A 135 6.17 5.98 -4.41
N VAL A 136 6.24 4.69 -4.09
CA VAL A 136 6.59 3.64 -5.06
C VAL A 136 5.46 3.46 -6.06
N ARG A 137 4.21 3.47 -5.62
CA ARG A 137 3.01 3.32 -6.47
C ARG A 137 2.92 4.43 -7.51
N ILE A 138 3.18 5.69 -7.13
CA ILE A 138 3.24 6.83 -8.06
C ILE A 138 4.31 6.58 -9.15
N GLN A 139 5.49 6.12 -8.75
CA GLN A 139 6.56 5.83 -9.70
C GLN A 139 6.21 4.67 -10.63
N LEU A 140 5.59 3.59 -10.11
CA LEU A 140 5.17 2.46 -10.94
C LEU A 140 4.10 2.87 -11.95
N LEU A 141 3.14 3.70 -11.57
CA LEU A 141 2.13 4.25 -12.48
C LEU A 141 2.76 5.09 -13.61
N ALA A 142 3.79 5.87 -13.29
CA ALA A 142 4.55 6.63 -14.29
C ALA A 142 5.33 5.69 -15.24
N GLU A 143 6.01 4.67 -14.70
CA GLU A 143 6.78 3.72 -15.52
C GLU A 143 5.90 2.80 -16.37
N LEU A 144 4.66 2.53 -15.97
CA LEU A 144 3.70 1.76 -16.77
C LEU A 144 3.27 2.49 -18.05
N ASN A 145 3.47 3.81 -18.17
CA ASN A 145 3.14 4.56 -19.37
C ASN A 145 1.76 4.18 -19.94
N LEU A 146 0.74 4.31 -19.08
CA LEU A 146 -0.61 3.79 -19.28
C LEU A 146 -1.26 4.32 -20.57
N PRO A 147 -1.63 3.45 -21.53
CA PRO A 147 -2.37 3.86 -22.71
C PRO A 147 -3.80 4.30 -22.35
N ALA A 148 -4.47 4.98 -23.25
CA ALA A 148 -5.86 5.38 -23.05
C ALA A 148 -6.80 4.17 -22.93
N ARG A 149 -6.50 3.10 -23.66
CA ARG A 149 -7.24 1.81 -23.74
C ARG A 149 -6.24 0.68 -23.81
N GLY A 150 -6.66 -0.53 -23.48
CA GLY A 150 -5.86 -1.73 -23.58
C GLY A 150 -6.00 -2.61 -22.35
N VAL A 151 -5.20 -3.64 -22.28
CA VAL A 151 -5.21 -4.62 -21.19
C VAL A 151 -4.04 -4.36 -20.25
N LEU A 152 -4.34 -4.22 -18.96
CA LEU A 152 -3.35 -4.13 -17.88
C LEU A 152 -3.45 -5.38 -17.01
N TRP A 153 -2.33 -6.07 -16.83
CA TRP A 153 -2.20 -7.13 -15.85
C TRP A 153 -1.48 -6.63 -14.60
N ASP A 154 -2.07 -6.89 -13.43
CA ASP A 154 -1.47 -6.69 -12.11
C ASP A 154 -1.28 -8.06 -11.45
N LEU A 155 -0.08 -8.65 -11.62
CA LEU A 155 0.26 -10.00 -11.18
C LEU A 155 0.93 -9.97 -9.81
N GLY A 156 0.33 -10.64 -8.82
CA GLY A 156 0.65 -10.46 -7.42
C GLY A 156 0.09 -9.14 -6.90
N ALA A 157 -1.17 -8.86 -7.22
CA ALA A 157 -1.82 -7.57 -7.02
C ALA A 157 -1.91 -7.14 -5.53
N GLY A 158 -1.80 -8.09 -4.59
CA GLY A 158 -1.91 -7.81 -3.16
C GLY A 158 -3.25 -7.15 -2.81
N THR A 159 -3.22 -5.88 -2.48
CA THR A 159 -4.43 -5.08 -2.23
C THR A 159 -5.06 -4.51 -3.49
N GLY A 160 -4.49 -4.74 -4.66
CA GLY A 160 -4.88 -4.15 -5.92
C GLY A 160 -4.47 -2.67 -6.09
N SER A 161 -3.67 -2.13 -5.19
CA SER A 161 -3.48 -0.68 -5.09
C SER A 161 -2.94 -0.02 -6.34
N VAL A 162 -2.03 -0.66 -7.08
CA VAL A 162 -1.45 -0.09 -8.31
C VAL A 162 -2.44 -0.20 -9.47
N GLY A 163 -2.98 -1.39 -9.72
CA GLY A 163 -3.94 -1.62 -10.79
C GLY A 163 -5.21 -0.78 -10.65
N LEU A 164 -5.74 -0.67 -9.43
CA LEU A 164 -6.95 0.13 -9.18
C LEU A 164 -6.71 1.63 -9.35
N GLU A 165 -5.55 2.18 -8.95
CA GLU A 165 -5.21 3.58 -9.27
C GLU A 165 -4.96 3.77 -10.77
N ALA A 166 -4.42 2.76 -11.48
CA ALA A 166 -4.31 2.81 -12.93
C ALA A 166 -5.68 2.96 -13.61
N LEU A 167 -6.72 2.26 -13.11
CA LEU A 167 -8.10 2.42 -13.61
C LEU A 167 -8.67 3.80 -13.31
N ARG A 168 -8.34 4.44 -12.17
CA ARG A 168 -8.75 5.83 -11.93
C ARG A 168 -8.15 6.79 -12.94
N LEU A 169 -6.87 6.58 -13.31
CA LEU A 169 -6.17 7.39 -14.33
C LEU A 169 -6.67 7.12 -15.75
N ARG A 170 -7.04 5.87 -16.03
CA ARG A 170 -7.44 5.37 -17.35
C ARG A 170 -8.65 4.45 -17.25
N PRO A 171 -9.87 4.99 -17.11
CA PRO A 171 -11.09 4.19 -16.89
C PRO A 171 -11.44 3.22 -18.03
N GLN A 172 -10.84 3.37 -19.21
CA GLN A 172 -11.06 2.49 -20.35
C GLN A 172 -10.05 1.33 -20.45
N LEU A 173 -9.15 1.18 -19.48
CA LEU A 173 -8.31 -0.01 -19.36
C LEU A 173 -9.13 -1.22 -18.90
N GLN A 174 -8.78 -2.38 -19.43
CA GLN A 174 -9.27 -3.67 -18.93
C GLN A 174 -8.22 -4.20 -17.93
N LEU A 175 -8.49 -4.03 -16.66
CA LEU A 175 -7.59 -4.49 -15.59
C LEU A 175 -7.90 -5.93 -15.23
N LEU A 176 -6.90 -6.79 -15.32
CA LEU A 176 -6.84 -8.10 -14.70
C LEU A 176 -5.97 -8.02 -13.45
N CYS A 177 -6.50 -8.38 -12.30
CA CYS A 177 -5.74 -8.62 -11.08
C CYS A 177 -5.65 -10.11 -10.80
N ILE A 178 -4.44 -10.62 -10.51
CA ILE A 178 -4.24 -11.98 -10.02
C ILE A 178 -3.49 -11.91 -8.68
N GLU A 179 -4.06 -12.53 -7.65
CA GLU A 179 -3.45 -12.62 -6.32
C GLU A 179 -3.57 -14.05 -5.78
N GLN A 180 -2.42 -14.64 -5.44
CA GLN A 180 -2.38 -16.03 -4.96
C GLN A 180 -2.80 -16.21 -3.51
N ARG A 181 -2.79 -15.12 -2.73
CA ARG A 181 -3.14 -15.17 -1.31
C ARG A 181 -4.64 -15.32 -1.14
N SER A 182 -5.02 -16.27 -0.28
CA SER A 182 -6.44 -16.46 0.09
C SER A 182 -7.05 -15.18 0.65
N GLY A 183 -8.28 -14.86 0.20
CA GLY A 183 -8.96 -13.61 0.51
C GLY A 183 -8.49 -12.41 -0.31
N GLY A 184 -7.60 -12.62 -1.29
CA GLY A 184 -7.10 -11.56 -2.18
C GLY A 184 -8.19 -11.01 -3.09
N SER A 185 -8.97 -11.87 -3.71
CA SER A 185 -10.04 -11.45 -4.62
C SER A 185 -11.12 -10.59 -3.92
N PRO A 186 -11.72 -10.99 -2.79
CA PRO A 186 -12.68 -10.13 -2.09
C PRO A 186 -12.04 -8.85 -1.55
N LEU A 187 -10.78 -8.86 -1.15
CA LEU A 187 -10.07 -7.67 -0.72
C LEU A 187 -9.91 -6.65 -1.86
N ILE A 188 -9.46 -7.11 -3.04
CA ILE A 188 -9.31 -6.25 -4.23
C ILE A 188 -10.68 -5.70 -4.65
N ALA A 189 -11.74 -6.54 -4.66
CA ALA A 189 -13.09 -6.10 -4.98
C ALA A 189 -13.61 -5.03 -4.01
N ALA A 190 -13.35 -5.20 -2.70
CA ALA A 190 -13.70 -4.20 -1.70
C ALA A 190 -12.93 -2.88 -1.89
N ASN A 191 -11.64 -2.94 -2.23
CA ASN A 191 -10.85 -1.75 -2.56
C ASN A 191 -11.34 -1.09 -3.87
N ALA A 192 -11.70 -1.87 -4.89
CA ALA A 192 -12.26 -1.36 -6.13
C ALA A 192 -13.56 -0.57 -5.88
N ALA A 193 -14.46 -1.12 -5.06
CA ALA A 193 -15.70 -0.44 -4.66
C ALA A 193 -15.41 0.87 -3.90
N ARG A 194 -14.42 0.89 -2.98
CA ARG A 194 -14.00 2.11 -2.27
C ARG A 194 -13.47 3.19 -3.21
N LEU A 195 -12.82 2.80 -4.30
CA LEU A 195 -12.23 3.73 -5.27
C LEU A 195 -13.17 4.08 -6.43
N GLY A 196 -14.37 3.49 -6.48
CA GLY A 196 -15.34 3.71 -7.55
C GLY A 196 -14.86 3.22 -8.92
N VAL A 197 -14.07 2.14 -8.96
CA VAL A 197 -13.55 1.54 -10.20
C VAL A 197 -13.94 0.06 -10.28
N GLN A 198 -13.94 -0.49 -11.50
CA GLN A 198 -14.30 -1.88 -11.72
C GLN A 198 -13.26 -2.58 -12.59
N PRO A 199 -12.45 -3.50 -12.03
CA PRO A 199 -11.57 -4.37 -12.80
C PRO A 199 -12.37 -5.25 -13.76
N ALA A 200 -11.78 -5.59 -14.91
CA ALA A 200 -12.37 -6.54 -15.87
C ALA A 200 -12.41 -7.97 -15.29
N ALA A 201 -11.38 -8.33 -14.53
CA ALA A 201 -11.34 -9.60 -13.80
C ALA A 201 -10.45 -9.50 -12.54
N VAL A 202 -10.83 -10.23 -11.50
CA VAL A 202 -10.02 -10.46 -10.30
C VAL A 202 -10.00 -11.95 -10.02
N LEU A 203 -8.82 -12.56 -10.11
CA LEU A 203 -8.62 -14.00 -9.93
C LEU A 203 -7.82 -14.25 -8.65
N GLU A 204 -8.24 -15.25 -7.87
CA GLU A 204 -7.50 -15.73 -6.71
C GLU A 204 -6.80 -17.03 -7.09
N GLY A 205 -5.48 -16.99 -7.28
CA GLY A 205 -4.71 -18.14 -7.72
C GLY A 205 -3.26 -17.81 -8.07
N ASP A 206 -2.51 -18.86 -8.45
CA ASP A 206 -1.14 -18.71 -8.97
C ASP A 206 -1.22 -18.17 -10.42
N ALA A 207 -0.58 -17.04 -10.67
CA ALA A 207 -0.55 -16.46 -12.01
C ALA A 207 -0.06 -17.41 -13.09
N MET A 208 0.87 -18.33 -12.76
CA MET A 208 1.36 -19.36 -13.70
C MET A 208 0.26 -20.33 -14.15
N GLU A 209 -0.74 -20.55 -13.29
CA GLU A 209 -1.87 -21.46 -13.55
C GLU A 209 -3.04 -20.74 -14.22
N GLU A 210 -3.25 -19.46 -13.87
CA GLU A 210 -4.38 -18.68 -14.37
C GLU A 210 -4.15 -18.10 -15.78
N LEU A 211 -2.93 -17.64 -16.09
CA LEU A 211 -2.63 -16.98 -17.37
C LEU A 211 -2.93 -17.85 -18.61
N PRO A 212 -2.75 -19.17 -18.62
CA PRO A 212 -3.10 -20.00 -19.77
C PRO A 212 -4.61 -20.07 -20.06
N ASN A 213 -5.44 -19.83 -19.06
CA ASN A 213 -6.88 -20.01 -19.11
C ASN A 213 -7.66 -18.71 -19.29
N LEU A 214 -6.98 -17.58 -19.54
CA LEU A 214 -7.62 -16.29 -19.71
C LEU A 214 -8.51 -16.23 -20.97
N PRO A 215 -9.64 -15.52 -20.87
CA PRO A 215 -10.45 -15.22 -22.06
C PRO A 215 -9.65 -14.37 -23.05
N ALA A 216 -9.91 -14.55 -24.35
CA ALA A 216 -9.18 -13.90 -25.42
C ALA A 216 -9.08 -12.37 -25.26
N ALA A 217 -10.12 -11.73 -24.71
CA ALA A 217 -10.16 -10.29 -24.47
C ALA A 217 -9.10 -9.80 -23.46
N LEU A 218 -8.58 -10.69 -22.59
CA LEU A 218 -7.59 -10.37 -21.57
C LEU A 218 -6.24 -11.07 -21.79
N ALA A 219 -6.11 -11.89 -22.84
CA ALA A 219 -4.98 -12.80 -23.04
C ALA A 219 -3.70 -12.11 -23.54
N ALA A 220 -3.79 -10.90 -24.10
CA ALA A 220 -2.65 -10.16 -24.66
C ALA A 220 -2.53 -8.79 -23.98
N PRO A 221 -1.68 -8.64 -22.96
CA PRO A 221 -1.58 -7.39 -22.20
C PRO A 221 -0.74 -6.34 -22.93
N ASP A 222 -1.20 -5.10 -22.87
CA ASP A 222 -0.43 -3.91 -23.28
C ASP A 222 0.53 -3.48 -22.17
N ARG A 223 0.14 -3.68 -20.92
CA ARG A 223 0.91 -3.32 -19.73
C ARG A 223 0.85 -4.44 -18.70
N VAL A 224 1.99 -4.73 -18.12
CA VAL A 224 2.08 -5.72 -17.04
C VAL A 224 2.86 -5.17 -15.87
N LEU A 225 2.28 -5.25 -14.68
CA LEU A 225 2.96 -5.09 -13.42
C LEU A 225 3.14 -6.48 -12.81
N ILE A 226 4.38 -6.80 -12.40
CA ILE A 226 4.67 -8.02 -11.65
C ILE A 226 5.06 -7.61 -10.23
N GLY A 227 4.08 -7.58 -9.33
CA GLY A 227 4.25 -7.16 -7.93
C GLY A 227 4.84 -8.22 -7.00
N GLY A 228 5.11 -9.41 -7.48
CA GLY A 228 5.58 -10.53 -6.68
C GLY A 228 6.35 -11.55 -7.51
N GLY A 229 5.84 -12.77 -7.58
CA GLY A 229 6.43 -13.87 -8.37
C GLY A 229 7.29 -14.83 -7.54
N GLY A 230 7.74 -14.41 -6.35
CA GLY A 230 8.46 -15.30 -5.44
C GLY A 230 9.60 -16.07 -6.11
N ARG A 231 9.66 -17.37 -5.89
CA ARG A 231 10.67 -18.27 -6.51
C ARG A 231 10.40 -18.54 -7.99
N LYS A 232 9.18 -18.35 -8.49
CA LYS A 232 8.78 -18.61 -9.89
C LYS A 232 8.88 -17.36 -10.78
N ARG A 233 9.41 -16.23 -10.28
CA ARG A 233 9.39 -14.93 -10.98
C ARG A 233 10.00 -14.95 -12.37
N ARG A 234 11.06 -15.75 -12.59
CA ARG A 234 11.68 -15.92 -13.91
C ARG A 234 10.72 -16.59 -14.88
N ALA A 235 10.16 -17.73 -14.52
CA ALA A 235 9.20 -18.43 -15.36
C ALA A 235 7.94 -17.60 -15.64
N LEU A 236 7.46 -16.84 -14.64
CA LEU A 236 6.35 -15.93 -14.81
C LEU A 236 6.68 -14.82 -15.82
N LEU A 237 7.86 -14.22 -15.76
CA LEU A 237 8.31 -13.21 -16.72
C LEU A 237 8.40 -13.78 -18.12
N GLU A 238 8.97 -14.99 -18.30
CA GLU A 238 9.06 -15.68 -19.59
C GLU A 238 7.65 -15.92 -20.16
N GLN A 239 6.70 -16.33 -19.32
CA GLN A 239 5.31 -16.53 -19.74
C GLN A 239 4.60 -15.21 -20.12
N VAL A 240 4.87 -14.13 -19.40
CA VAL A 240 4.37 -12.78 -19.71
C VAL A 240 4.90 -12.31 -21.06
N ILE A 241 6.21 -12.44 -21.30
CA ILE A 241 6.85 -12.03 -22.56
C ILE A 241 6.21 -12.72 -23.78
N GLN A 242 5.86 -13.99 -23.67
CA GLN A 242 5.21 -14.76 -24.76
C GLN A 242 3.80 -14.26 -25.11
N ARG A 243 3.13 -13.56 -24.17
CA ARG A 243 1.75 -13.09 -24.32
C ARG A 243 1.63 -11.57 -24.56
N MET A 244 2.75 -10.88 -24.40
CA MET A 244 2.76 -9.41 -24.47
C MET A 244 2.27 -8.92 -25.85
N ALA A 245 1.37 -7.95 -25.84
CA ALA A 245 0.96 -7.24 -27.04
C ALA A 245 2.14 -6.47 -27.67
N PRO A 246 2.13 -6.19 -28.99
CA PRO A 246 3.12 -5.32 -29.64
C PRO A 246 3.23 -3.96 -28.93
N LYS A 247 4.45 -3.48 -28.71
CA LYS A 247 4.74 -2.24 -27.95
C LYS A 247 4.32 -2.32 -26.46
N GLY A 248 4.12 -3.53 -25.94
CA GLY A 248 3.79 -3.75 -24.55
C GLY A 248 4.95 -3.40 -23.61
N GLU A 249 4.63 -3.07 -22.38
CA GLU A 249 5.61 -2.75 -21.34
C GLU A 249 5.36 -3.58 -20.10
N VAL A 250 6.44 -4.08 -19.52
CA VAL A 250 6.44 -4.77 -18.21
C VAL A 250 7.23 -3.95 -17.20
N VAL A 251 6.66 -3.79 -16.02
CA VAL A 251 7.27 -3.08 -14.89
C VAL A 251 7.30 -4.01 -13.68
N ILE A 252 8.47 -4.13 -13.06
CA ILE A 252 8.71 -5.07 -11.97
C ILE A 252 9.39 -4.35 -10.81
N PRO A 253 8.69 -4.04 -9.71
CA PRO A 253 9.32 -3.57 -8.49
C PRO A 253 10.04 -4.73 -7.78
N LEU A 254 11.29 -4.50 -7.39
CA LEU A 254 12.18 -5.51 -6.81
C LEU A 254 12.77 -4.98 -5.50
N ALA A 255 12.84 -5.86 -4.51
CA ALA A 255 13.43 -5.54 -3.21
C ALA A 255 14.91 -5.92 -3.12
N THR A 256 15.44 -6.73 -4.06
CA THR A 256 16.80 -7.27 -3.97
C THR A 256 17.56 -7.16 -5.30
N LEU A 257 18.88 -7.07 -5.20
CA LEU A 257 19.79 -7.06 -6.37
C LEU A 257 19.81 -8.42 -7.06
N GLU A 258 19.65 -9.51 -6.33
CA GLU A 258 19.59 -10.88 -6.88
C GLU A 258 18.40 -11.04 -7.81
N ALA A 259 17.24 -10.49 -7.43
CA ALA A 259 16.06 -10.51 -8.29
C ALA A 259 16.29 -9.71 -9.58
N LEU A 260 16.96 -8.57 -9.50
CA LEU A 260 17.34 -7.79 -10.67
C LEU A 260 18.32 -8.56 -11.57
N ALA A 261 19.35 -9.18 -10.98
CA ALA A 261 20.35 -9.98 -11.71
C ALA A 261 19.72 -11.20 -12.40
N GLU A 262 18.67 -11.78 -11.81
CA GLU A 262 17.92 -12.90 -12.40
C GLU A 262 17.04 -12.47 -13.57
N LEU A 263 16.30 -11.36 -13.44
CA LEU A 263 15.23 -11.00 -14.40
C LEU A 263 15.71 -10.11 -15.56
N LYS A 264 16.69 -9.24 -15.32
CA LYS A 264 17.22 -8.35 -16.37
C LYS A 264 17.70 -9.11 -17.61
N PRO A 265 18.51 -10.19 -17.50
CA PRO A 265 18.96 -10.96 -18.66
C PRO A 265 17.80 -11.62 -19.44
N VAL A 266 16.69 -11.95 -18.79
CA VAL A 266 15.51 -12.54 -19.45
C VAL A 266 14.90 -11.54 -20.44
N LEU A 267 14.74 -10.28 -20.02
CA LEU A 267 14.23 -9.21 -20.90
C LEU A 267 15.22 -8.91 -22.04
N GLU A 268 16.51 -8.86 -21.76
CA GLU A 268 17.56 -8.61 -22.74
C GLU A 268 17.62 -9.72 -23.82
N ALA A 269 17.53 -10.99 -23.39
CA ALA A 269 17.47 -12.13 -24.31
C ALA A 269 16.23 -12.09 -25.20
N ALA A 270 15.11 -11.59 -24.70
CA ALA A 270 13.88 -11.38 -25.46
C ALA A 270 13.87 -10.06 -26.29
N LYS A 271 15.02 -9.36 -26.36
CA LYS A 271 15.20 -8.11 -27.14
C LYS A 271 14.38 -6.93 -26.65
N TYR A 272 13.97 -6.94 -25.38
CA TYR A 272 13.32 -5.79 -24.78
C TYR A 272 14.33 -4.65 -24.55
N SER A 273 13.88 -3.41 -24.73
CA SER A 273 14.62 -2.25 -24.22
C SER A 273 14.46 -2.21 -22.71
N VAL A 274 15.58 -2.28 -21.97
CA VAL A 274 15.59 -2.42 -20.52
C VAL A 274 16.02 -1.12 -19.86
N LYS A 275 15.22 -0.68 -18.89
CA LYS A 275 15.54 0.44 -17.99
C LYS A 275 15.53 -0.06 -16.55
N VAL A 276 16.52 0.36 -15.77
CA VAL A 276 16.59 0.10 -14.33
C VAL A 276 16.65 1.44 -13.61
N SER A 277 15.84 1.59 -12.58
CA SER A 277 15.89 2.75 -11.69
C SER A 277 15.69 2.29 -10.23
N GLN A 278 16.05 3.17 -9.30
CA GLN A 278 15.80 2.97 -7.88
C GLN A 278 14.90 4.10 -7.39
N GLN A 279 13.86 3.74 -6.67
CA GLN A 279 13.01 4.67 -5.95
C GLN A 279 13.29 4.56 -4.45
N GLN A 280 13.62 5.67 -3.84
CA GLN A 280 13.73 5.80 -2.39
C GLN A 280 13.08 7.10 -1.95
N ALA A 281 12.29 7.03 -0.91
CA ALA A 281 11.61 8.19 -0.33
C ALA A 281 11.94 8.31 1.15
N TRP A 282 11.75 9.50 1.67
CA TRP A 282 11.82 9.81 3.10
C TRP A 282 10.51 10.45 3.51
N ARG A 283 9.99 10.07 4.65
CA ARG A 283 8.80 10.72 5.25
C ARG A 283 9.21 11.56 6.44
N GLY A 284 8.63 12.75 6.53
CA GLY A 284 8.81 13.61 7.69
C GLY A 284 8.20 12.95 8.93
N GLN A 285 8.97 12.89 10.02
CA GLN A 285 8.53 12.36 11.31
C GLN A 285 8.85 13.34 12.42
N PRO A 286 8.01 13.40 13.47
CA PRO A 286 8.27 14.25 14.62
C PRO A 286 9.63 13.94 15.25
N LEU A 287 10.36 14.97 15.65
CA LEU A 287 11.58 14.87 16.43
C LEU A 287 11.70 16.09 17.32
N ALA A 288 11.45 15.92 18.61
CA ALA A 288 11.41 17.03 19.57
C ALA A 288 10.51 18.20 19.08
N ASP A 289 11.08 19.36 18.85
CA ASP A 289 10.43 20.58 18.33
C ASP A 289 10.50 20.72 16.80
N GLY A 290 10.98 19.67 16.11
CA GLY A 290 11.21 19.69 14.67
C GLY A 290 10.68 18.47 13.92
N THR A 291 11.08 18.36 12.66
CA THR A 291 10.77 17.23 11.79
C THR A 291 12.05 16.64 11.24
N ARG A 292 12.25 15.36 11.41
CA ARG A 292 13.31 14.62 10.74
C ARG A 292 12.78 13.86 9.53
N LEU A 293 13.62 13.57 8.56
CA LEU A 293 13.33 12.70 7.44
C LEU A 293 13.72 11.25 7.82
N ALA A 294 12.73 10.34 7.84
CA ALA A 294 12.94 8.92 8.04
C ALA A 294 12.94 8.19 6.69
N PRO A 295 13.99 7.40 6.36
CA PRO A 295 14.06 6.70 5.10
C PRO A 295 13.05 5.54 5.04
N MET A 296 12.49 5.33 3.86
CA MET A 296 11.76 4.12 3.52
C MET A 296 12.71 3.12 2.85
N ASN A 297 12.32 1.84 2.82
CA ASN A 297 13.09 0.85 2.09
C ASN A 297 13.16 1.21 0.60
N PRO A 298 14.35 1.20 -0.01
CA PRO A 298 14.49 1.43 -1.43
C PRO A 298 13.85 0.28 -2.23
N VAL A 299 13.32 0.62 -3.41
CA VAL A 299 12.76 -0.35 -4.36
C VAL A 299 13.48 -0.16 -5.69
N LEU A 300 14.01 -1.23 -6.24
CA LEU A 300 14.51 -1.26 -7.61
C LEU A 300 13.31 -1.44 -8.56
N ILE A 301 13.32 -0.73 -9.67
CA ILE A 301 12.28 -0.84 -10.70
C ILE A 301 12.96 -1.29 -11.99
N LEU A 302 12.62 -2.49 -12.42
CA LEU A 302 13.02 -3.04 -13.71
C LEU A 302 11.87 -2.84 -14.69
N LYS A 303 12.13 -2.12 -15.77
CA LYS A 303 11.19 -1.90 -16.87
C LYS A 303 11.72 -2.53 -18.14
N GLY A 304 10.85 -3.27 -18.84
CA GLY A 304 11.10 -3.80 -20.16
C GLY A 304 10.07 -3.27 -21.14
N SER A 305 10.50 -2.69 -22.25
CA SER A 305 9.62 -2.30 -23.37
C SER A 305 9.84 -3.26 -24.55
N ALA A 306 8.77 -3.86 -25.03
CA ALA A 306 8.81 -4.80 -26.14
C ALA A 306 9.43 -4.15 -27.39
N PRO A 307 10.16 -4.90 -28.21
CA PRO A 307 10.74 -4.38 -29.44
C PRO A 307 9.64 -3.78 -30.33
N ARG A 308 9.94 -2.64 -30.94
CA ARG A 308 9.07 -2.12 -32.01
C ARG A 308 9.17 -3.12 -33.15
N GLN A 309 8.05 -3.67 -33.56
CA GLN A 309 7.99 -4.30 -34.88
C GLN A 309 8.16 -3.14 -35.87
N ASP A 310 9.38 -2.98 -36.37
CA ASP A 310 9.60 -2.08 -37.50
C ASP A 310 8.69 -2.56 -38.61
N GLY A 311 7.80 -1.67 -39.07
CA GLY A 311 6.72 -2.03 -39.93
C GLY A 311 7.20 -2.72 -41.21
N ALA A 312 6.52 -3.83 -41.53
CA ALA A 312 6.49 -4.34 -42.89
C ALA A 312 5.63 -3.41 -43.73
#